data_2486762ba58fe0a621de2bacf8476c3d
#
_entry.id   2486762ba58fe0a621de2bacf8476c3d
#
_cell.length_a   1.000
_cell.length_b   1.000
_cell.length_c   1.000
_cell.angle_alpha   90.00
_cell.angle_beta   90.00
_cell.angle_gamma   90.00
#
_symmetry.space_group_name_H-M   'P 1'
#
loop_
_entity.id
_entity.type
_entity.pdbx_description
1 polymer ?
#
loop_
_entity_poly.entity_id
_entity_poly.type
_entity_poly.pdbx_seq_one_letter_code
_entity_poly.pdbx_strand_id
1 'polypeptide(L)'
;DVHLVLVSHAYSNSGQLAPLSDIIPMAKSRGILTLIDIAQSAGIVPLDLNTLKPDFLIGSSVKWLCGGPGAAYLWINPDQLQMCQPKDVGWFSHDNPFEFDIHDFRFHNSALKFWGGTPSIAPYVIAKHSIDYFAKIGSQEIREHNQQLMNLIAGEFPDKLISPIEPHQR
;
A
#
# COMPACT_ATOMS: atom_id res chain seq x y z
N ASP A 1 -17.13 -19.30 3.81
CA ASP A 1 -15.72 -19.23 4.25
C ASP A 1 -15.09 -17.95 3.70
N VAL A 2 -14.31 -17.24 4.55
CA VAL A 2 -13.56 -16.06 4.17
C VAL A 2 -12.10 -16.47 3.97
N HIS A 3 -11.54 -16.20 2.80
CA HIS A 3 -10.15 -16.56 2.48
C HIS A 3 -9.21 -15.35 2.43
N LEU A 4 -9.77 -14.16 2.21
CA LEU A 4 -9.02 -12.91 2.15
C LEU A 4 -9.87 -11.78 2.73
N VAL A 5 -9.26 -10.90 3.50
CA VAL A 5 -9.85 -9.64 3.96
C VAL A 5 -9.10 -8.47 3.33
N LEU A 6 -9.86 -7.57 2.68
CA LEU A 6 -9.35 -6.30 2.16
C LEU A 6 -9.75 -5.18 3.12
N VAL A 7 -8.76 -4.40 3.56
CA VAL A 7 -8.96 -3.30 4.51
C VAL A 7 -8.24 -2.06 4.01
N SER A 8 -8.94 -0.92 3.96
CA SER A 8 -8.27 0.39 3.80
C SER A 8 -7.67 0.82 5.14
N HIS A 9 -6.37 1.15 5.14
CA HIS A 9 -5.68 1.61 6.35
C HIS A 9 -6.26 2.94 6.87
N ALA A 10 -6.56 3.89 5.98
CA ALA A 10 -7.24 5.13 6.32
C ALA A 10 -8.50 5.30 5.48
N TYR A 11 -9.61 5.65 6.10
CA TYR A 11 -10.88 5.87 5.41
C TYR A 11 -10.96 7.30 4.88
N SER A 12 -11.23 7.45 3.59
CA SER A 12 -11.22 8.75 2.90
C SER A 12 -12.31 9.71 3.37
N ASN A 13 -13.42 9.21 3.91
CA ASN A 13 -14.56 10.00 4.34
C ASN A 13 -14.47 10.51 5.78
N SER A 14 -13.72 9.80 6.64
CA SER A 14 -13.63 10.13 8.07
C SER A 14 -12.19 10.36 8.55
N GLY A 15 -11.18 9.97 7.78
CA GLY A 15 -9.79 9.97 8.23
C GLY A 15 -9.48 8.91 9.29
N GLN A 16 -10.47 8.09 9.66
CA GLN A 16 -10.27 7.03 10.66
C GLN A 16 -9.26 6.00 10.17
N LEU A 17 -8.34 5.60 11.05
CA LEU A 17 -7.38 4.53 10.81
C LEU A 17 -7.96 3.18 11.25
N ALA A 18 -7.82 2.18 10.40
CA ALA A 18 -8.09 0.80 10.77
C ALA A 18 -7.01 0.28 11.73
N PRO A 19 -7.37 -0.46 12.80
CA PRO A 19 -6.42 -1.01 13.76
C PRO A 19 -5.70 -2.23 13.16
N LEU A 20 -4.75 -2.00 12.25
CA LEU A 20 -4.05 -3.06 11.52
C LEU A 20 -3.27 -4.00 12.45
N SER A 21 -2.77 -3.48 13.59
CA SER A 21 -2.10 -4.28 14.63
C SER A 21 -2.98 -5.37 15.24
N ASP A 22 -4.29 -5.20 15.18
CA ASP A 22 -5.27 -6.18 15.69
C ASP A 22 -5.83 -7.04 14.55
N ILE A 23 -6.15 -6.40 13.41
CA ILE A 23 -6.79 -7.06 12.26
C ILE A 23 -5.86 -8.11 11.64
N ILE A 24 -4.59 -7.76 11.39
CA ILE A 24 -3.66 -8.66 10.70
C ILE A 24 -3.38 -9.94 11.49
N PRO A 25 -3.00 -9.88 12.80
CA PRO A 25 -2.82 -11.10 13.59
C PRO A 25 -4.11 -11.92 13.74
N MET A 26 -5.26 -11.25 13.85
CA MET A 26 -6.56 -11.93 13.93
C MET A 26 -6.88 -12.70 12.63
N ALA A 27 -6.66 -12.11 11.47
CA ALA A 27 -6.84 -12.77 10.18
C ALA A 27 -5.89 -13.96 10.05
N LYS A 28 -4.60 -13.74 10.35
CA LYS A 28 -3.57 -14.77 10.29
C LYS A 28 -3.86 -15.97 11.20
N SER A 29 -4.37 -15.74 12.41
CA SER A 29 -4.74 -16.83 13.34
C SER A 29 -5.89 -17.72 12.83
N ARG A 30 -6.62 -17.25 11.81
CA ARG A 30 -7.72 -17.95 11.15
C ARG A 30 -7.37 -18.47 9.75
N GLY A 31 -6.10 -18.34 9.34
CA GLY A 31 -5.68 -18.71 7.98
C GLY A 31 -6.27 -17.82 6.87
N ILE A 32 -6.65 -16.58 7.22
CA ILE A 32 -7.22 -15.60 6.29
C ILE A 32 -6.10 -14.67 5.83
N LEU A 33 -5.96 -14.52 4.51
CA LEU A 33 -5.00 -13.59 3.91
C LEU A 33 -5.45 -12.14 4.08
N THR A 34 -4.49 -11.23 4.16
CA THR A 34 -4.73 -9.80 4.32
C THR A 34 -4.25 -9.03 3.10
N LEU A 35 -5.11 -8.14 2.57
CA LEU A 35 -4.78 -7.16 1.55
C LEU A 35 -5.07 -5.77 2.11
N ILE A 36 -4.03 -4.97 2.31
CA ILE A 36 -4.15 -3.63 2.90
C ILE A 36 -4.04 -2.57 1.82
N ASP A 37 -5.06 -1.73 1.71
CA ASP A 37 -5.03 -0.54 0.85
C ASP A 37 -4.48 0.65 1.64
N ILE A 38 -3.32 1.14 1.24
CA ILE A 38 -2.65 2.29 1.86
C ILE A 38 -2.71 3.55 1.00
N ALA A 39 -3.57 3.60 0.00
CA ALA A 39 -3.64 4.77 -0.90
C ALA A 39 -3.93 6.09 -0.16
N GLN A 40 -4.63 6.04 0.99
CA GLN A 40 -4.92 7.21 1.83
C GLN A 40 -3.93 7.44 2.97
N SER A 41 -3.01 6.53 3.22
CA SER A 41 -2.07 6.63 4.36
C SER A 41 -0.61 6.70 3.95
N ALA A 42 -0.26 6.15 2.79
CA ALA A 42 1.12 6.19 2.29
C ALA A 42 1.61 7.64 2.12
N GLY A 43 2.74 7.95 2.73
CA GLY A 43 3.34 9.28 2.73
C GLY A 43 2.95 10.17 3.92
N ILE A 44 1.93 9.80 4.72
CA ILE A 44 1.46 10.62 5.85
C ILE A 44 1.34 9.83 7.16
N VAL A 45 1.06 8.53 7.09
CA VAL A 45 1.03 7.66 8.27
C VAL A 45 2.19 6.67 8.19
N PRO A 46 3.10 6.66 9.17
CA PRO A 46 4.18 5.69 9.21
C PRO A 46 3.67 4.26 9.23
N LEU A 47 4.28 3.39 8.43
CA LEU A 47 3.97 1.97 8.32
C LEU A 47 5.26 1.16 8.40
N ASP A 48 5.33 0.25 9.36
CA ASP A 48 6.43 -0.72 9.44
C ASP A 48 5.94 -2.10 9.03
N LEU A 49 6.30 -2.52 7.81
CA LEU A 49 5.91 -3.81 7.25
C LEU A 49 6.60 -4.99 7.94
N ASN A 50 7.76 -4.77 8.58
CA ASN A 50 8.44 -5.83 9.33
C ASN A 50 7.69 -6.19 10.62
N THR A 51 7.00 -5.22 11.21
CA THR A 51 6.18 -5.41 12.42
C THR A 51 4.78 -5.89 12.05
N LEU A 52 4.11 -5.22 11.11
CA LEU A 52 2.72 -5.51 10.73
C LEU A 52 2.58 -6.82 9.95
N LYS A 53 3.51 -7.12 9.04
CA LYS A 53 3.56 -8.33 8.22
C LYS A 53 2.23 -8.68 7.52
N PRO A 54 1.59 -7.74 6.78
CA PRO A 54 0.45 -8.11 5.95
C PRO A 54 0.87 -9.10 4.87
N ASP A 55 -0.07 -9.76 4.22
CA ASP A 55 0.23 -10.65 3.09
C ASP A 55 0.40 -9.86 1.80
N PHE A 56 -0.47 -8.89 1.57
CA PHE A 56 -0.43 -8.00 0.41
C PHE A 56 -0.69 -6.55 0.83
N LEU A 57 -0.13 -5.64 0.04
CA LEU A 57 -0.36 -4.21 0.22
C LEU A 57 -0.46 -3.55 -1.15
N ILE A 58 -1.45 -2.68 -1.31
CA ILE A 58 -1.65 -1.89 -2.51
C ILE A 58 -1.67 -0.41 -2.18
N GLY A 59 -1.27 0.41 -3.13
CA GLY A 59 -1.34 1.86 -3.01
C GLY A 59 -1.01 2.57 -4.31
N SER A 60 -1.07 3.87 -4.27
CA SER A 60 -0.70 4.73 -5.39
C SER A 60 0.01 5.99 -4.91
N SER A 61 0.77 6.61 -5.80
CA SER A 61 1.54 7.83 -5.50
C SER A 61 0.73 9.12 -5.65
N VAL A 62 -0.51 9.05 -6.13
CA VAL A 62 -1.28 10.24 -6.56
C VAL A 62 -1.74 11.14 -5.40
N LYS A 63 -1.85 10.60 -4.18
CA LYS A 63 -2.35 11.34 -3.01
C LYS A 63 -1.21 11.95 -2.20
N TRP A 64 -1.01 11.53 -0.97
CA TRP A 64 -0.06 12.13 -0.02
C TRP A 64 1.42 11.98 -0.40
N LEU A 65 1.74 11.01 -1.27
CA LEU A 65 3.08 10.91 -1.87
C LEU A 65 3.33 11.94 -2.97
N CYS A 66 2.30 12.69 -3.42
CA CYS A 66 2.39 13.77 -4.42
C CYS A 66 3.10 13.36 -5.72
N GLY A 67 3.08 12.08 -6.07
CA GLY A 67 3.81 11.53 -7.22
C GLY A 67 3.05 11.60 -8.55
N GLY A 68 1.89 12.26 -8.58
CA GLY A 68 1.04 12.33 -9.78
C GLY A 68 0.29 11.02 -10.08
N PRO A 69 -0.61 11.04 -11.07
CA PRO A 69 -1.41 9.88 -11.45
C PRO A 69 -0.59 8.85 -12.23
N GLY A 70 -1.03 7.59 -12.20
CA GLY A 70 -0.52 6.50 -13.04
C GLY A 70 0.57 5.63 -12.41
N ALA A 71 1.15 6.01 -11.26
CA ALA A 71 2.07 5.15 -10.52
C ALA A 71 1.34 4.52 -9.33
N ALA A 72 1.08 3.22 -9.44
CA ALA A 72 0.55 2.38 -8.37
C ALA A 72 1.55 1.27 -8.04
N TYR A 73 1.41 0.65 -6.91
CA TYR A 73 2.27 -0.44 -6.49
C TYR A 73 1.49 -1.54 -5.79
N LEU A 74 1.99 -2.76 -5.96
CA LEU A 74 1.63 -3.95 -5.22
C LEU A 74 2.88 -4.44 -4.48
N TRP A 75 2.80 -4.53 -3.17
CA TRP A 75 3.79 -5.22 -2.36
C TRP A 75 3.24 -6.58 -1.93
N ILE A 76 4.07 -7.60 -1.95
CA ILE A 76 3.72 -8.96 -1.57
C ILE A 76 4.71 -9.40 -0.50
N ASN A 77 4.19 -9.93 0.59
CA ASN A 77 5.02 -10.52 1.61
C ASN A 77 5.89 -11.64 0.98
N PRO A 78 7.20 -11.63 1.19
CA PRO A 78 8.09 -12.67 0.64
C PRO A 78 7.65 -14.10 0.97
N ASP A 79 7.06 -14.32 2.14
CA ASP A 79 6.55 -15.64 2.55
C ASP A 79 5.35 -16.09 1.69
N GLN A 80 4.58 -15.17 1.11
CA GLN A 80 3.45 -15.44 0.24
C GLN A 80 3.83 -15.53 -1.24
N LEU A 81 4.91 -14.88 -1.63
CA LEU A 81 5.28 -14.70 -3.03
C LEU A 81 5.41 -16.04 -3.80
N GLN A 82 5.98 -17.06 -3.17
CA GLN A 82 6.21 -18.35 -3.82
C GLN A 82 4.90 -19.14 -4.05
N MET A 83 3.89 -18.91 -3.22
CA MET A 83 2.59 -19.57 -3.34
C MET A 83 1.68 -18.89 -4.36
N CYS A 84 2.00 -17.66 -4.76
CA CYS A 84 1.21 -16.90 -5.69
C CYS A 84 1.42 -17.37 -7.14
N GLN A 85 0.31 -17.70 -7.81
CA GLN A 85 0.26 -18.02 -9.23
C GLN A 85 -0.80 -17.14 -9.90
N PRO A 86 -0.43 -15.95 -10.41
CA PRO A 86 -1.36 -15.07 -11.11
C PRO A 86 -1.99 -15.79 -12.30
N LYS A 87 -3.30 -15.60 -12.50
CA LYS A 87 -3.99 -16.14 -13.67
C LYS A 87 -3.90 -15.22 -14.88
N ASP A 88 -3.86 -13.91 -14.63
CA ASP A 88 -3.63 -12.91 -15.65
C ASP A 88 -2.14 -12.70 -15.80
N VAL A 89 -1.59 -13.22 -16.89
CA VAL A 89 -0.16 -13.19 -17.18
C VAL A 89 0.10 -12.58 -18.55
N GLY A 90 1.28 -12.03 -18.71
CA GLY A 90 1.80 -11.56 -19.98
C GLY A 90 3.30 -11.78 -20.02
N TRP A 91 3.97 -11.29 -21.05
CA TRP A 91 5.39 -11.54 -21.27
C TRP A 91 6.29 -11.05 -20.13
N PHE A 92 5.94 -9.95 -19.41
CA PHE A 92 6.70 -9.50 -18.23
C PHE A 92 6.42 -10.32 -16.96
N SER A 93 5.42 -11.19 -16.97
CA SER A 93 5.20 -12.16 -15.89
C SER A 93 6.17 -13.37 -15.96
N HIS A 94 6.76 -13.57 -17.13
CA HIS A 94 7.73 -14.64 -17.39
C HIS A 94 9.11 -14.30 -16.82
N ASP A 95 9.90 -15.31 -16.46
CA ASP A 95 11.27 -15.14 -15.96
C ASP A 95 12.21 -14.55 -17.01
N ASN A 96 11.95 -14.84 -18.30
CA ASN A 96 12.55 -14.18 -19.46
C ASN A 96 11.46 -13.51 -20.29
N PRO A 97 11.26 -12.17 -20.24
CA PRO A 97 10.20 -11.47 -20.99
C PRO A 97 10.28 -11.62 -22.51
N PHE A 98 11.43 -12.03 -23.04
CA PHE A 98 11.67 -12.25 -24.49
C PHE A 98 11.72 -13.73 -24.87
N GLU A 99 11.21 -14.61 -24.00
CA GLU A 99 10.95 -15.99 -24.37
C GLU A 99 9.69 -16.06 -25.24
N PHE A 100 9.86 -16.57 -26.46
CA PHE A 100 8.79 -16.66 -27.45
C PHE A 100 8.30 -18.10 -27.70
N ASP A 101 8.82 -19.09 -26.96
CA ASP A 101 8.28 -20.45 -27.01
C ASP A 101 6.92 -20.48 -26.28
N ILE A 102 5.85 -20.65 -27.05
CA ILE A 102 4.49 -20.71 -26.53
C ILE A 102 4.20 -21.90 -25.60
N HIS A 103 5.09 -22.87 -25.57
CA HIS A 103 5.01 -24.08 -24.74
C HIS A 103 5.88 -24.00 -23.47
N ASP A 104 6.69 -22.93 -23.32
CA ASP A 104 7.57 -22.73 -22.18
C ASP A 104 7.16 -21.46 -21.41
N PHE A 105 6.32 -21.62 -20.37
CA PHE A 105 5.96 -20.51 -19.49
C PHE A 105 6.45 -20.79 -18.06
N ARG A 106 7.32 -19.91 -17.58
CA ARG A 106 7.86 -19.93 -16.21
C ARG A 106 7.63 -18.60 -15.55
N PHE A 107 6.99 -18.59 -14.38
CA PHE A 107 6.80 -17.36 -13.63
C PHE A 107 8.13 -16.73 -13.22
N HIS A 108 8.18 -15.40 -13.32
CA HIS A 108 9.25 -14.64 -12.68
C HIS A 108 9.28 -14.95 -11.17
N ASN A 109 10.46 -15.09 -10.58
CA ASN A 109 10.65 -15.47 -9.18
C ASN A 109 10.37 -14.32 -8.17
N SER A 110 10.17 -13.10 -8.64
CA SER A 110 9.83 -11.92 -7.84
C SER A 110 8.38 -11.47 -8.08
N ALA A 111 7.97 -10.34 -7.47
CA ALA A 111 6.66 -9.71 -7.68
C ALA A 111 6.40 -9.32 -9.16
N LEU A 112 7.40 -9.32 -10.03
CA LEU A 112 7.23 -9.13 -11.46
C LEU A 112 6.32 -10.17 -12.11
N LYS A 113 6.12 -11.35 -11.50
CA LYS A 113 5.13 -12.32 -11.98
C LYS A 113 3.71 -11.76 -12.09
N PHE A 114 3.40 -10.67 -11.36
CA PHE A 114 2.12 -9.96 -11.43
C PHE A 114 2.10 -8.87 -12.51
N TRP A 115 3.20 -8.66 -13.21
CA TRP A 115 3.29 -7.63 -14.23
C TRP A 115 2.99 -8.23 -15.60
N GLY A 116 1.80 -7.97 -16.12
CA GLY A 116 1.35 -8.62 -17.36
C GLY A 116 2.01 -8.06 -18.61
N GLY A 117 2.01 -6.76 -18.82
CA GLY A 117 2.39 -6.12 -20.09
C GLY A 117 3.53 -5.12 -19.98
N THR A 118 3.75 -4.38 -21.06
CA THR A 118 4.76 -3.32 -21.12
C THR A 118 4.52 -2.25 -20.08
N PRO A 119 5.52 -1.93 -19.23
CA PRO A 119 5.33 -0.98 -18.14
C PRO A 119 5.15 0.46 -18.66
N SER A 120 4.24 1.20 -18.02
CA SER A 120 4.20 2.66 -18.16
C SER A 120 5.32 3.26 -17.31
N ILE A 121 6.33 3.87 -17.92
CA ILE A 121 7.55 4.31 -17.22
C ILE A 121 7.40 5.73 -16.66
N ALA A 122 6.84 6.66 -17.44
CA ALA A 122 6.81 8.08 -17.12
C ALA A 122 6.19 8.40 -15.73
N PRO A 123 5.06 7.82 -15.32
CA PRO A 123 4.49 8.06 -13.99
C PRO A 123 5.41 7.64 -12.85
N TYR A 124 6.15 6.54 -13.01
CA TYR A 124 7.06 6.06 -11.97
C TYR A 124 8.31 6.93 -11.83
N VAL A 125 8.82 7.48 -12.94
CA VAL A 125 9.93 8.44 -12.92
C VAL A 125 9.51 9.71 -12.17
N ILE A 126 8.31 10.22 -12.43
CA ILE A 126 7.77 11.39 -11.72
C ILE A 126 7.59 11.07 -10.23
N ALA A 127 6.91 9.96 -9.92
CA ALA A 127 6.65 9.54 -8.56
C ALA A 127 7.93 9.32 -7.75
N LYS A 128 8.99 8.79 -8.37
CA LYS A 128 10.29 8.60 -7.71
C LYS A 128 10.84 9.88 -7.12
N HIS A 129 10.81 10.99 -7.84
CA HIS A 129 11.33 12.26 -7.35
C HIS A 129 10.58 12.77 -6.14
N SER A 130 9.26 12.64 -6.14
CA SER A 130 8.43 13.03 -5.01
C SER A 130 8.66 12.11 -3.81
N ILE A 131 8.68 10.79 -4.02
CA ILE A 131 8.92 9.80 -2.96
C ILE A 131 10.31 10.02 -2.32
N ASP A 132 11.34 10.25 -3.13
CA ASP A 132 12.69 10.56 -2.64
C ASP A 132 12.72 11.85 -1.80
N TYR A 133 11.90 12.85 -2.14
CA TYR A 133 11.78 14.08 -1.37
C TYR A 133 11.13 13.81 -0.01
N PHE A 134 10.00 13.11 0.03
CA PHE A 134 9.32 12.74 1.27
C PHE A 134 10.17 11.82 2.16
N ALA A 135 10.91 10.90 1.56
CA ALA A 135 11.83 10.03 2.30
C ALA A 135 12.95 10.81 3.01
N LYS A 136 13.38 11.94 2.45
CA LYS A 136 14.39 12.83 3.10
C LYS A 136 13.82 13.63 4.28
N ILE A 137 12.54 13.98 4.21
CA ILE A 137 11.86 14.66 5.33
C ILE A 137 11.70 13.67 6.49
N GLY A 138 11.29 12.44 6.19
CA GLY A 138 10.99 11.43 7.20
C GLY A 138 9.49 11.29 7.46
N SER A 139 9.03 10.07 7.57
CA SER A 139 7.59 9.78 7.76
C SER A 139 7.08 10.24 9.13
N GLN A 140 7.94 10.24 10.14
CA GLN A 140 7.56 10.66 11.49
C GLN A 140 7.34 12.17 11.55
N GLU A 141 8.24 12.95 10.98
CA GLU A 141 8.14 14.42 10.92
C GLU A 141 6.89 14.88 10.17
N ILE A 142 6.58 14.20 9.04
CA ILE A 142 5.36 14.46 8.27
C ILE A 142 4.12 14.14 9.12
N ARG A 143 4.15 13.02 9.84
CA ARG A 143 3.05 12.60 10.72
C ARG A 143 2.82 13.59 11.84
N GLU A 144 3.87 14.04 12.52
CA GLU A 144 3.80 15.02 13.61
C GLU A 144 3.23 16.35 13.13
N HIS A 145 3.69 16.84 11.98
CA HIS A 145 3.15 18.06 11.38
C HIS A 145 1.66 17.92 11.04
N ASN A 146 1.25 16.80 10.43
CA ASN A 146 -0.15 16.52 10.16
C ASN A 146 -1.00 16.53 11.43
N GLN A 147 -0.52 15.90 12.52
CA GLN A 147 -1.22 15.88 13.80
C GLN A 147 -1.34 17.28 14.43
N GLN A 148 -0.32 18.13 14.31
CA GLN A 148 -0.38 19.51 14.77
C GLN A 148 -1.47 20.29 14.03
N LEU A 149 -1.57 20.18 12.71
CA LEU A 149 -2.63 20.82 11.91
C LEU A 149 -4.01 20.33 12.32
N MET A 150 -4.17 19.02 12.50
CA MET A 150 -5.44 18.45 12.93
C MET A 150 -5.83 18.88 14.33
N ASN A 151 -4.88 19.04 15.26
CA ASN A 151 -5.14 19.53 16.61
C ASN A 151 -5.61 20.99 16.61
N LEU A 152 -5.06 21.84 15.73
CA LEU A 152 -5.56 23.21 15.56
C LEU A 152 -7.02 23.23 15.12
N ILE A 153 -7.36 22.42 14.10
CA ILE A 153 -8.75 22.31 13.61
C ILE A 153 -9.68 21.77 14.70
N ALA A 154 -9.24 20.73 15.42
CA ALA A 154 -10.02 20.14 16.51
C ALA A 154 -10.26 21.11 17.66
N GLY A 155 -9.30 21.98 17.96
CA GLY A 155 -9.43 23.02 18.98
C GLY A 155 -10.45 24.11 18.60
N GLU A 156 -10.47 24.51 17.33
CA GLU A 156 -11.38 25.55 16.84
C GLU A 156 -12.82 25.03 16.57
N PHE A 157 -12.96 23.78 16.14
CA PHE A 157 -14.22 23.22 15.68
C PHE A 157 -14.54 21.84 16.28
N PRO A 158 -14.53 21.68 17.62
CA PRO A 158 -14.63 20.36 18.25
C PRO A 158 -15.93 19.63 17.92
N ASP A 159 -17.04 20.36 17.81
CA ASP A 159 -18.38 19.79 17.57
C ASP A 159 -18.69 19.56 16.08
N LYS A 160 -17.75 19.87 15.17
CA LYS A 160 -17.97 19.76 13.71
C LYS A 160 -17.09 18.68 13.06
N LEU A 161 -16.25 18.01 13.83
CA LEU A 161 -15.37 16.97 13.31
C LEU A 161 -16.12 15.64 13.18
N ILE A 162 -15.96 15.01 12.01
CA ILE A 162 -16.37 13.63 11.78
C ILE A 162 -15.20 12.68 12.10
N SER A 163 -13.97 13.17 11.90
CA SER A 163 -12.75 12.39 12.20
C SER A 163 -12.63 12.11 13.70
N PRO A 164 -12.09 10.95 14.07
CA PRO A 164 -11.73 10.69 15.47
C PRO A 164 -10.79 11.77 16.02
N ILE A 165 -10.95 12.09 17.30
CA ILE A 165 -10.09 13.09 17.95
C ILE A 165 -8.73 12.50 18.32
N GLU A 166 -8.74 11.24 18.71
CA GLU A 166 -7.51 10.54 19.16
C GLU A 166 -6.49 10.34 18.02
N PRO A 167 -5.24 10.78 18.21
CA PRO A 167 -4.22 10.71 17.15
C PRO A 167 -3.95 9.31 16.57
N HIS A 168 -4.09 8.26 17.39
CA HIS A 168 -3.89 6.88 16.94
C HIS A 168 -5.06 6.31 16.12
N GLN A 169 -6.18 7.01 16.07
CA GLN A 169 -7.38 6.63 15.33
C GLN A 169 -7.59 7.43 14.03
N ARG A 170 -6.70 8.37 13.73
CA ARG A 170 -6.80 9.23 12.54
C ARG A 170 -5.46 9.49 11.86
#